data_109071d6ccbf4a98c7df1debed4a17ab
#
_entry.id   109071d6ccbf4a98c7df1debed4a17ab
#
_cell.length_a   1.000
_cell.length_b   1.000
_cell.length_c   1.000
_cell.angle_alpha   90.00
_cell.angle_beta   90.00
_cell.angle_gamma   90.00
#
_symmetry.space_group_name_H-M   'P 1'
#
loop_
_entity.id
_entity.type
_entity.pdbx_description
1 polymer ?
#
loop_
_entity_poly.entity_id
_entity_poly.type
_entity_poly.pdbx_seq_one_letter_code
_entity_poly.pdbx_strand_id
1 'polypeptide(L)'
;MVLPYLKKTIFYLQISFSYTFKSANSYRHKDKIAPGYKVRYGGLVYLYPKPPKKCGTTLYLKNTTYLENKYNRFVLYNSNIEHEPTDNFGTDINNSRLVLTIFYDMA
;
A
#
# COMPACT_ATOMS: atom_id res chain seq x y z
N MET A 1 -15.31 -11.34 12.06
CA MET A 1 -15.92 -10.80 13.29
C MET A 1 -16.39 -9.38 13.02
N VAL A 2 -17.62 -9.08 13.34
CA VAL A 2 -18.15 -7.72 13.25
C VAL A 2 -18.02 -7.07 14.62
N LEU A 3 -17.39 -5.91 14.66
CA LEU A 3 -17.27 -5.16 15.90
C LEU A 3 -18.62 -4.49 16.19
N PRO A 4 -19.29 -4.83 17.30
CA PRO A 4 -20.67 -4.35 17.54
C PRO A 4 -20.77 -2.84 17.73
N TYR A 5 -19.66 -2.17 18.02
CA TYR A 5 -19.63 -0.71 18.17
C TYR A 5 -19.15 0.01 16.90
N LEU A 6 -18.86 -0.71 15.82
CA LEU A 6 -18.47 -0.11 14.55
C LEU A 6 -19.72 0.47 13.89
N LYS A 7 -19.88 1.79 14.00
CA LYS A 7 -21.04 2.50 13.46
C LYS A 7 -20.86 2.99 12.04
N LYS A 8 -19.64 2.95 11.51
CA LYS A 8 -19.33 3.40 10.16
C LYS A 8 -19.39 2.23 9.20
N THR A 9 -19.94 2.49 8.03
CA THR A 9 -20.04 1.52 6.96
C THR A 9 -19.01 1.83 5.89
N ILE A 10 -18.33 0.81 5.37
CA ILE A 10 -17.47 0.95 4.20
C ILE A 10 -18.38 1.18 3.00
N PHE A 11 -18.29 2.35 2.36
CA PHE A 11 -19.07 2.65 1.17
C PHE A 11 -18.23 2.63 -0.12
N TYR A 12 -16.92 2.52 0.01
CA TYR A 12 -16.03 2.33 -1.12
C TYR A 12 -14.93 1.36 -0.72
N LEU A 13 -14.70 0.38 -1.58
CA LEU A 13 -13.64 -0.60 -1.37
C LEU A 13 -13.09 -1.02 -2.73
N GLN A 14 -11.77 -0.89 -2.88
CA GLN A 14 -11.04 -1.39 -4.03
C GLN A 14 -9.88 -2.24 -3.53
N ILE A 15 -9.76 -3.45 -4.03
CA ILE A 15 -8.68 -4.37 -3.70
C ILE A 15 -8.04 -4.84 -4.99
N SER A 16 -6.72 -4.78 -5.06
CA SER A 16 -5.98 -5.24 -6.24
C SER A 16 -4.62 -5.79 -5.85
N PHE A 17 -4.13 -6.73 -6.66
CA PHE A 17 -2.74 -7.16 -6.56
C PHE A 17 -1.89 -6.22 -7.40
N SER A 18 -0.77 -5.78 -6.84
CA SER A 18 0.22 -4.95 -7.52
C SER A 18 1.58 -5.60 -7.41
N TYR A 19 2.32 -5.61 -8.52
CA TYR A 19 3.68 -6.08 -8.51
C TYR A 19 4.55 -5.11 -9.29
N THR A 20 5.76 -4.87 -8.79
CA THR A 20 6.68 -3.92 -9.40
C THR A 20 8.04 -4.56 -9.57
N PHE A 21 8.58 -4.42 -10.77
CA PHE A 21 9.89 -4.95 -11.12
C PHE A 21 10.99 -3.96 -10.77
N LYS A 22 12.22 -4.45 -10.72
CA LYS A 22 13.40 -3.60 -10.49
C LYS A 22 13.47 -2.42 -11.47
N SER A 23 13.03 -2.62 -12.71
CA SER A 23 13.04 -1.59 -13.74
C SER A 23 11.87 -0.61 -13.64
N ALA A 24 10.92 -0.82 -12.75
CA ALA A 24 9.78 0.06 -12.60
C ALA A 24 10.21 1.40 -11.99
N ASN A 25 9.69 2.49 -12.54
CA ASN A 25 9.88 3.80 -11.96
C ASN A 25 8.94 3.97 -10.78
N SER A 26 9.50 4.36 -9.65
CA SER A 26 8.75 4.69 -8.45
C SER A 26 8.74 6.20 -8.27
N TYR A 27 7.65 6.72 -7.74
CA TYR A 27 7.56 8.14 -7.46
C TYR A 27 6.75 8.38 -6.19
N ARG A 28 7.11 9.44 -5.51
CA ARG A 28 6.40 9.94 -4.34
C ARG A 28 5.03 10.46 -4.76
N HIS A 29 3.98 9.97 -4.10
CA HIS A 29 2.61 10.33 -4.46
C HIS A 29 1.67 10.20 -3.27
N LYS A 30 0.50 10.80 -3.42
CA LYS A 30 -0.68 10.52 -2.60
C LYS A 30 -1.60 9.60 -3.40
N ASP A 31 -2.33 8.75 -2.70
CA ASP A 31 -3.26 7.87 -3.38
C ASP A 31 -4.43 8.65 -3.98
N LYS A 32 -4.68 8.38 -5.26
CA LYS A 32 -5.84 8.87 -5.98
C LYS A 32 -6.48 7.69 -6.68
N ILE A 33 -7.78 7.56 -6.50
CA ILE A 33 -8.56 6.62 -7.28
C ILE A 33 -9.50 7.40 -8.22
N ALA A 34 -10.38 6.67 -8.89
CA ALA A 34 -11.23 7.16 -9.96
C ALA A 34 -11.71 8.60 -9.72
N PRO A 35 -11.89 9.39 -10.79
CA PRO A 35 -12.41 10.75 -10.67
C PRO A 35 -13.72 10.78 -9.88
N GLY A 36 -13.83 11.73 -8.95
CA GLY A 36 -15.02 11.90 -8.15
C GLY A 36 -15.05 11.13 -6.82
N TYR A 37 -14.11 10.21 -6.61
CA TYR A 37 -13.99 9.51 -5.34
C TYR A 37 -12.82 10.01 -4.54
N LYS A 38 -13.09 10.43 -3.33
CA LYS A 38 -12.08 10.85 -2.37
C LYS A 38 -11.90 9.72 -1.36
N VAL A 39 -10.83 8.96 -1.50
CA VAL A 39 -10.54 7.85 -0.60
C VAL A 39 -9.69 8.35 0.55
N ARG A 40 -10.13 8.09 1.77
CA ARG A 40 -9.42 8.52 2.97
C ARG A 40 -8.33 7.57 3.41
N TYR A 41 -8.46 6.28 3.07
CA TYR A 41 -7.59 5.24 3.62
C TYR A 41 -7.01 4.38 2.52
N GLY A 42 -5.72 4.12 2.62
CA GLY A 42 -5.02 3.15 1.83
C GLY A 42 -4.36 2.11 2.71
N GLY A 43 -4.10 0.97 2.14
CA GLY A 43 -3.40 -0.08 2.85
C GLY A 43 -2.73 -1.03 1.88
N LEU A 44 -1.80 -1.80 2.40
CA LEU A 44 -1.15 -2.84 1.63
C LEU A 44 -0.76 -4.02 2.53
N VAL A 45 -0.67 -5.18 1.92
CA VAL A 45 -0.12 -6.38 2.55
C VAL A 45 1.06 -6.84 1.72
N TYR A 46 2.21 -6.99 2.34
CA TYR A 46 3.39 -7.51 1.67
C TYR A 46 3.25 -9.03 1.48
N LEU A 47 3.36 -9.48 0.25
CA LEU A 47 3.08 -10.87 -0.11
C LEU A 47 4.28 -11.64 -0.64
N TYR A 48 5.44 -11.03 -0.76
CA TYR A 48 6.63 -11.75 -1.16
C TYR A 48 7.33 -12.34 0.07
N PRO A 49 7.56 -13.67 0.11
CA PRO A 49 8.02 -14.34 1.33
C PRO A 49 9.40 -13.94 1.84
N LYS A 50 10.32 -13.62 0.94
CA LYS A 50 11.72 -13.30 1.29
C LYS A 50 12.20 -12.07 0.53
N PRO A 51 11.66 -10.88 0.85
CA PRO A 51 12.04 -9.68 0.11
C PRO A 51 13.47 -9.26 0.41
N PRO A 52 14.16 -8.65 -0.57
CA PRO A 52 15.43 -7.99 -0.31
C PRO A 52 15.26 -6.85 0.71
N LYS A 53 16.35 -6.48 1.37
CA LYS A 53 16.36 -5.32 2.25
C LYS A 53 16.06 -4.05 1.46
N LYS A 54 15.46 -3.06 2.12
CA LYS A 54 15.14 -1.73 1.57
C LYS A 54 14.11 -1.73 0.44
N CYS A 55 13.33 -2.79 0.29
CA CYS A 55 12.26 -2.87 -0.70
C CYS A 55 10.87 -2.72 -0.08
N GLY A 56 10.76 -1.97 0.99
CA GLY A 56 9.50 -1.66 1.65
C GLY A 56 8.83 -0.42 1.09
N THR A 57 8.30 0.40 1.98
CA THR A 57 7.58 1.63 1.64
C THR A 57 8.12 2.79 2.45
N THR A 58 8.37 3.90 1.78
CA THR A 58 8.75 5.14 2.42
C THR A 58 7.53 6.02 2.61
N LEU A 59 7.26 6.43 3.85
CA LEU A 59 6.20 7.37 4.19
C LEU A 59 6.81 8.74 4.48
N TYR A 60 6.23 9.77 3.88
CA TYR A 60 6.67 11.15 4.06
C TYR A 60 5.77 11.83 5.08
N LEU A 61 6.01 11.52 6.34
CA LEU A 61 5.39 12.17 7.48
C LEU A 61 6.22 13.40 7.89
N LYS A 62 6.02 13.92 9.10
CA LYS A 62 6.88 14.97 9.66
C LYS A 62 8.36 14.55 9.58
N ASN A 63 8.63 13.29 9.89
CA ASN A 63 9.91 12.64 9.63
C ASN A 63 9.71 11.57 8.56
N THR A 64 10.64 11.45 7.62
CA THR A 64 10.61 10.36 6.65
C THR A 64 10.72 9.03 7.38
N THR A 65 9.76 8.16 7.15
CA THR A 65 9.65 6.88 7.85
C THR A 65 9.73 5.73 6.86
N TYR A 66 10.56 4.77 7.15
CA TYR A 66 10.70 3.55 6.36
C TYR A 66 9.91 2.41 7.00
N LEU A 67 9.05 1.77 6.21
CA LEU A 67 8.35 0.54 6.59
C LEU A 67 8.97 -0.65 5.87
N GLU A 68 9.52 -1.56 6.63
CA GLU A 68 10.17 -2.73 6.08
C GLU A 68 9.14 -3.64 5.38
N ASN A 69 9.50 -4.13 4.19
CA ASN A 69 8.75 -5.18 3.52
C ASN A 69 8.94 -6.49 4.30
N LYS A 70 7.90 -6.91 4.96
CA LYS A 70 7.89 -8.13 5.75
C LYS A 70 6.68 -8.95 5.37
N TYR A 71 6.90 -10.22 5.04
CA TYR A 71 5.83 -11.11 4.58
C TYR A 71 4.64 -11.09 5.52
N ASN A 72 3.45 -10.93 4.97
CA ASN A 72 2.17 -10.83 5.68
C ASN A 72 2.00 -9.59 6.56
N ARG A 73 2.89 -8.61 6.48
CA ARG A 73 2.68 -7.34 7.18
C ARG A 73 1.58 -6.56 6.49
N PHE A 74 0.57 -6.19 7.25
CA PHE A 74 -0.47 -5.26 6.83
C PHE A 74 -0.09 -3.84 7.26
N VAL A 75 -0.18 -2.91 6.33
CA VAL A 75 0.05 -1.48 6.60
C VAL A 75 -1.21 -0.72 6.23
N LEU A 76 -1.68 0.12 7.14
CA LEU A 76 -2.83 0.97 6.92
C LEU A 76 -2.42 2.42 7.13
N TYR A 77 -2.78 3.30 6.21
CA TYR A 77 -2.39 4.69 6.27
C TYR A 77 -3.49 5.60 5.71
N ASN A 78 -3.44 6.87 6.11
CA ASN A 78 -4.29 7.89 5.52
C ASN A 78 -3.81 8.19 4.11
N SER A 79 -4.71 8.22 3.14
CA SER A 79 -4.38 8.43 1.72
C SER A 79 -3.73 9.78 1.43
N ASN A 80 -3.85 10.76 2.33
CA ASN A 80 -3.18 12.05 2.19
C ASN A 80 -1.69 11.99 2.51
N ILE A 81 -1.21 10.90 3.07
CA ILE A 81 0.22 10.73 3.35
C ILE A 81 0.93 10.41 2.04
N GLU A 82 1.89 11.25 1.68
CA GLU A 82 2.74 10.94 0.53
C GLU A 82 3.63 9.74 0.84
N HIS A 83 3.76 8.87 -0.14
CA HIS A 83 4.53 7.64 0.02
C HIS A 83 5.02 7.14 -1.33
N GLU A 84 5.96 6.22 -1.28
CA GLU A 84 6.45 5.51 -2.47
C GLU A 84 7.04 4.16 -2.09
N PRO A 85 7.08 3.19 -3.00
CA PRO A 85 7.94 2.02 -2.81
C PRO A 85 9.38 2.51 -2.62
N THR A 86 10.04 2.03 -1.57
CA THR A 86 11.42 2.46 -1.29
C THR A 86 12.35 1.99 -2.39
N ASP A 87 12.18 0.74 -2.80
CA ASP A 87 12.86 0.18 -3.96
C ASP A 87 12.03 -0.99 -4.49
N ASN A 88 12.27 -1.36 -5.71
CA ASN A 88 11.61 -2.48 -6.37
C ASN A 88 12.63 -3.56 -6.73
N PHE A 89 12.16 -4.77 -6.94
CA PHE A 89 13.04 -5.88 -7.26
C PHE A 89 12.37 -6.85 -8.21
N GLY A 90 13.21 -7.69 -8.82
CA GLY A 90 12.75 -8.77 -9.68
C GLY A 90 12.60 -8.38 -11.14
N THR A 91 12.33 -9.40 -11.95
CA THR A 91 12.24 -9.28 -13.40
C THR A 91 10.91 -9.77 -13.97
N ASP A 92 10.16 -10.52 -13.18
CA ASP A 92 8.85 -11.00 -13.57
C ASP A 92 7.93 -11.16 -12.36
N ILE A 93 6.70 -11.57 -12.59
CA ILE A 93 5.67 -11.66 -11.56
C ILE A 93 6.04 -12.64 -10.42
N ASN A 94 6.87 -13.63 -10.69
CA ASN A 94 7.20 -14.66 -9.72
C ASN A 94 8.29 -14.23 -8.73
N ASN A 95 9.08 -13.23 -9.08
CA ASN A 95 10.22 -12.80 -8.28
C ASN A 95 10.23 -11.30 -7.97
N SER A 96 9.12 -10.62 -8.15
CA SER A 96 9.04 -9.17 -7.98
C SER A 96 8.34 -8.76 -6.67
N ARG A 97 8.38 -7.46 -6.38
CA ARG A 97 7.70 -6.89 -5.24
C ARG A 97 6.18 -7.02 -5.44
N LEU A 98 5.58 -7.90 -4.68
CA LEU A 98 4.14 -8.18 -4.76
C LEU A 98 3.45 -7.68 -3.50
N VAL A 99 2.40 -6.89 -3.68
CA VAL A 99 1.56 -6.41 -2.58
C VAL A 99 0.09 -6.55 -2.94
N LEU A 100 -0.73 -6.76 -1.93
CA LEU A 100 -2.17 -6.57 -2.02
C LEU A 100 -2.46 -5.13 -1.62
N THR A 101 -3.03 -4.36 -2.53
CA THR A 101 -3.36 -2.95 -2.31
C THR A 101 -4.83 -2.81 -1.99
N ILE A 102 -5.14 -2.03 -0.97
CA ILE A 102 -6.50 -1.82 -0.50
C ILE A 102 -6.74 -0.31 -0.42
N PHE A 103 -7.82 0.14 -1.05
CA PHE A 103 -8.30 1.51 -0.90
C PHE A 103 -9.72 1.46 -0.40
N TYR A 104 -10.04 2.25 0.63
CA TYR A 104 -11.38 2.26 1.16
C TYR A 104 -11.74 3.60 1.78
N ASP A 105 -13.03 3.86 1.87
CA ASP A 105 -13.58 4.97 2.60
C ASP A 105 -14.80 4.51 3.40
N MET A 106 -15.09 5.26 4.45
CA MET A 106 -16.18 4.94 5.37
C MET A 106 -17.07 6.16 5.58
N ALA A 107 -18.35 5.90 5.60
CA ALA A 107 -19.33 6.93 5.92
C ALA A 107 -19.32 7.26 7.42
#